data_1583153335f248a3b2d744941f652e6a
#
_entry.id   1583153335f248a3b2d744941f652e6a
#
_cell.length_a   1.000
_cell.length_b   1.000
_cell.length_c   1.000
_cell.angle_alpha   90.00
_cell.angle_beta   90.00
_cell.angle_gamma   90.00
#
_symmetry.space_group_name_H-M   'P 1'
#
loop_
_entity.id
_entity.type
_entity.pdbx_description
1 polymer ?
#
loop_
_entity_poly.entity_id
_entity_poly.type
_entity_poly.pdbx_seq_one_letter_code
_entity_poly.pdbx_strand_id
1 'polypeptide(L)'
;MNEQLRASTETQSLANGSLVAEAVAQQLEAMLSAGNYDGVKALLSPVQPVDIAQAIGTLPMILQALAFRLLNKNEAIEVYEYLDPSVQQNLLDRLRSNEVLDLVEEMSPDDRVRLFDELPAKVVRRLLSELSPEERRVTAQLLGYESETAGRLMTTEFIDLKEFLSVSQALKLVRQRATFSETIYSLYVTDKERHLTGILSLRDLVVADPESLIGEVMTREVVNVRTDTDQEEVARAIQRYDFLALPVVDLEKRLVGIVTVDDVIDVIEQEATRDIYAAGAVQAGDEDDYFQSNLFVVARRRIVWLAVLVLANGLTTQVIAMNDEVLKQVVLLTAFIPLLIGAGGNVGAQSSTVVIRGLSTQRIQRLGLFRAIAKEALAGALLGVLMAVFVVPFAWWQGQGPLVATAVGISLIAITTLAATAGASLPLLFDRMGLDPALMSAPFITTATDVAGVLIYLKTAAWLLGRLA
;
A
#
# COMPACT_ATOMS: atom_id res chain seq x y z
N MET A 1 -19.53 18.08 -21.37
CA MET A 1 -19.30 17.38 -22.65
C MET A 1 -17.82 17.15 -22.95
N ASN A 2 -16.91 18.11 -22.68
CA ASN A 2 -15.47 17.92 -22.89
C ASN A 2 -14.75 17.04 -21.82
N GLU A 3 -15.23 17.01 -20.57
CA GLU A 3 -14.66 16.13 -19.54
C GLU A 3 -15.09 14.66 -19.71
N GLN A 4 -16.31 14.42 -20.14
CA GLN A 4 -16.77 13.04 -20.44
C GLN A 4 -16.11 12.45 -21.69
N LEU A 5 -15.73 13.30 -22.67
CA LEU A 5 -14.96 12.86 -23.83
C LEU A 5 -13.48 12.59 -23.49
N ARG A 6 -12.89 13.33 -22.55
CA ARG A 6 -11.53 13.05 -22.06
C ARG A 6 -11.47 11.75 -21.24
N ALA A 7 -12.39 11.57 -20.29
CA ALA A 7 -12.46 10.35 -19.51
C ALA A 7 -12.72 9.09 -20.36
N SER A 8 -13.55 9.20 -21.42
CA SER A 8 -13.76 8.07 -22.34
C SER A 8 -12.54 7.78 -23.23
N THR A 9 -11.74 8.79 -23.56
CA THR A 9 -10.53 8.61 -24.38
C THR A 9 -9.38 8.02 -23.55
N GLU A 10 -9.25 8.42 -22.28
CA GLU A 10 -8.24 7.85 -21.35
C GLU A 10 -8.60 6.40 -20.98
N THR A 11 -9.86 6.08 -20.70
CA THR A 11 -10.30 4.71 -20.44
C THR A 11 -10.16 3.80 -21.68
N GLN A 12 -10.31 4.34 -22.90
CA GLN A 12 -10.02 3.62 -24.14
C GLN A 12 -8.50 3.45 -24.38
N SER A 13 -7.66 4.37 -23.91
CA SER A 13 -6.19 4.25 -24.02
C SER A 13 -5.64 3.16 -23.10
N LEU A 14 -6.10 3.09 -21.86
CA LEU A 14 -5.71 2.03 -20.91
C LEU A 14 -6.25 0.63 -21.31
N ALA A 15 -7.48 0.58 -21.82
CA ALA A 15 -8.04 -0.65 -22.40
C ALA A 15 -7.27 -1.09 -23.69
N ASN A 16 -6.71 -0.14 -24.44
CA ASN A 16 -5.87 -0.44 -25.59
C ASN A 16 -4.51 -1.01 -25.19
N GLY A 17 -3.89 -0.61 -24.08
CA GLY A 17 -2.61 -1.17 -23.60
C GLY A 17 -2.73 -2.66 -23.27
N SER A 18 -3.71 -3.05 -22.47
CA SER A 18 -3.98 -4.47 -22.17
C SER A 18 -4.31 -5.29 -23.42
N LEU A 19 -5.09 -4.74 -24.36
CA LEU A 19 -5.40 -5.37 -25.64
C LEU A 19 -4.15 -5.51 -26.55
N VAL A 20 -3.23 -4.54 -26.46
CA VAL A 20 -1.94 -4.61 -27.20
C VAL A 20 -1.07 -5.70 -26.62
N ALA A 21 -0.90 -5.77 -25.31
CA ALA A 21 -0.10 -6.79 -24.63
C ALA A 21 -0.63 -8.21 -24.90
N GLU A 22 -1.96 -8.43 -24.83
CA GLU A 22 -2.59 -9.71 -25.17
C GLU A 22 -2.39 -10.10 -26.65
N ALA A 23 -2.54 -9.12 -27.57
CA ALA A 23 -2.32 -9.37 -28.99
C ALA A 23 -0.84 -9.68 -29.29
N VAL A 24 0.07 -8.97 -28.62
CA VAL A 24 1.52 -9.23 -28.69
C VAL A 24 1.83 -10.61 -28.13
N ALA A 25 1.29 -10.99 -26.98
CA ALA A 25 1.51 -12.29 -26.35
C ALA A 25 1.09 -13.46 -27.25
N GLN A 26 -0.10 -13.38 -27.86
CA GLN A 26 -0.57 -14.43 -28.78
C GLN A 26 0.32 -14.59 -30.01
N GLN A 27 0.75 -13.47 -30.62
CA GLN A 27 1.66 -13.51 -31.78
C GLN A 27 3.05 -14.00 -31.38
N LEU A 28 3.54 -13.57 -30.21
CA LEU A 28 4.80 -13.96 -29.63
C LEU A 28 4.85 -15.48 -29.39
N GLU A 29 3.82 -16.05 -28.75
CA GLU A 29 3.69 -17.48 -28.52
C GLU A 29 3.70 -18.28 -29.82
N ALA A 30 2.91 -17.83 -30.81
CA ALA A 30 2.84 -18.49 -32.11
C ALA A 30 4.18 -18.47 -32.87
N MET A 31 4.88 -17.31 -32.87
CA MET A 31 6.17 -17.14 -33.53
C MET A 31 7.29 -17.93 -32.84
N LEU A 32 7.33 -17.91 -31.51
CA LEU A 32 8.29 -18.68 -30.71
C LEU A 32 8.13 -20.19 -30.95
N SER A 33 6.87 -20.66 -30.91
CA SER A 33 6.54 -22.07 -31.18
C SER A 33 6.88 -22.50 -32.58
N ALA A 34 6.83 -21.61 -33.58
CA ALA A 34 7.23 -21.84 -34.96
C ALA A 34 8.73 -21.67 -35.21
N GLY A 35 9.52 -21.23 -34.22
CA GLY A 35 10.96 -20.96 -34.37
C GLY A 35 11.28 -19.71 -35.19
N ASN A 36 10.34 -18.79 -35.37
CA ASN A 36 10.51 -17.55 -36.15
C ASN A 36 11.10 -16.43 -35.29
N TYR A 37 12.36 -16.52 -34.93
CA TYR A 37 13.04 -15.58 -34.03
C TYR A 37 13.24 -14.18 -34.63
N ASP A 38 13.44 -14.06 -35.93
CA ASP A 38 13.55 -12.77 -36.62
C ASP A 38 12.19 -12.04 -36.62
N GLY A 39 11.09 -12.79 -36.76
CA GLY A 39 9.74 -12.27 -36.64
C GLY A 39 9.45 -11.75 -35.23
N VAL A 40 9.92 -12.44 -34.20
CA VAL A 40 9.80 -12.01 -32.80
C VAL A 40 10.52 -10.69 -32.57
N LYS A 41 11.76 -10.52 -32.99
CA LYS A 41 12.51 -9.27 -32.85
C LYS A 41 11.82 -8.11 -33.57
N ALA A 42 11.30 -8.34 -34.77
CA ALA A 42 10.56 -7.34 -35.53
C ALA A 42 9.22 -6.97 -34.86
N LEU A 43 8.57 -7.94 -34.20
CA LEU A 43 7.33 -7.70 -33.44
C LEU A 43 7.58 -6.84 -32.19
N LEU A 44 8.63 -7.13 -31.44
CA LEU A 44 8.91 -6.47 -30.15
C LEU A 44 9.50 -5.07 -30.33
N SER A 45 10.31 -4.83 -31.34
CA SER A 45 11.02 -3.56 -31.57
C SER A 45 10.16 -2.26 -31.47
N PRO A 46 8.89 -2.20 -31.92
CA PRO A 46 8.05 -1.01 -31.78
C PRO A 46 7.22 -0.98 -30.49
N VAL A 47 7.29 -2.02 -29.65
CA VAL A 47 6.45 -2.18 -28.44
C VAL A 47 7.15 -1.56 -27.24
N GLN A 48 6.40 -0.97 -26.33
CA GLN A 48 6.96 -0.40 -25.11
C GLN A 48 7.43 -1.50 -24.15
N PRO A 49 8.51 -1.28 -23.36
CA PRO A 49 9.04 -2.28 -22.43
C PRO A 49 8.01 -2.85 -21.46
N VAL A 50 7.12 -2.02 -20.90
CA VAL A 50 6.04 -2.44 -20.01
C VAL A 50 5.05 -3.40 -20.68
N ASP A 51 4.69 -3.16 -21.94
CA ASP A 51 3.77 -4.03 -22.70
C ASP A 51 4.47 -5.35 -23.08
N ILE A 52 5.79 -5.31 -23.34
CA ILE A 52 6.62 -6.50 -23.57
C ILE A 52 6.68 -7.35 -22.31
N ALA A 53 6.92 -6.73 -21.14
CA ALA A 53 6.96 -7.42 -19.86
C ALA A 53 5.64 -8.12 -19.56
N GLN A 54 4.51 -7.42 -19.72
CA GLN A 54 3.19 -8.01 -19.56
C GLN A 54 2.94 -9.16 -20.53
N ALA A 55 3.33 -9.02 -21.80
CA ALA A 55 3.20 -10.09 -22.79
C ALA A 55 4.06 -11.31 -22.42
N ILE A 56 5.31 -11.12 -21.99
CA ILE A 56 6.20 -12.20 -21.53
C ILE A 56 5.62 -12.88 -20.29
N GLY A 57 5.08 -12.12 -19.33
CA GLY A 57 4.47 -12.65 -18.11
C GLY A 57 3.35 -13.66 -18.37
N THR A 58 2.57 -13.46 -19.43
CA THR A 58 1.47 -14.37 -19.82
C THR A 58 1.92 -15.63 -20.57
N LEU A 59 3.17 -15.68 -21.06
CA LEU A 59 3.67 -16.83 -21.80
C LEU A 59 3.90 -18.06 -20.90
N PRO A 60 3.84 -19.29 -21.47
CA PRO A 60 4.33 -20.46 -20.77
C PRO A 60 5.79 -20.29 -20.34
N MET A 61 6.14 -20.74 -19.15
CA MET A 61 7.43 -20.59 -18.47
C MET A 61 8.67 -20.90 -19.34
N ILE A 62 8.55 -21.84 -20.28
CA ILE A 62 9.64 -22.21 -21.20
C ILE A 62 9.86 -21.13 -22.26
N LEU A 63 8.79 -20.47 -22.70
CA LEU A 63 8.82 -19.45 -23.73
C LEU A 63 9.24 -18.09 -23.20
N GLN A 64 9.01 -17.81 -21.90
CA GLN A 64 9.43 -16.57 -21.23
C GLN A 64 10.94 -16.33 -21.39
N ALA A 65 11.77 -17.30 -21.01
CA ALA A 65 13.23 -17.19 -21.13
C ALA A 65 13.70 -17.08 -22.58
N LEU A 66 12.98 -17.71 -23.52
CA LEU A 66 13.31 -17.63 -24.93
C LEU A 66 12.97 -16.26 -25.53
N ALA A 67 11.77 -15.72 -25.18
CA ALA A 67 11.35 -14.38 -25.57
C ALA A 67 12.34 -13.33 -25.06
N PHE A 68 12.68 -13.39 -23.77
CA PHE A 68 13.59 -12.48 -23.10
C PHE A 68 14.99 -12.45 -23.75
N ARG A 69 15.55 -13.59 -24.11
CA ARG A 69 16.85 -13.69 -24.82
C ARG A 69 16.88 -13.06 -26.20
N LEU A 70 15.73 -12.81 -26.81
CA LEU A 70 15.63 -12.20 -28.13
C LEU A 70 15.62 -10.68 -28.10
N LEU A 71 15.45 -10.08 -26.89
CA LEU A 71 15.56 -8.64 -26.65
C LEU A 71 17.02 -8.20 -26.82
N ASN A 72 17.22 -6.93 -27.20
CA ASN A 72 18.54 -6.32 -27.12
C ASN A 72 18.87 -6.01 -25.65
N LYS A 73 20.15 -5.75 -25.35
CA LYS A 73 20.62 -5.64 -23.96
C LYS A 73 19.92 -4.54 -23.17
N ASN A 74 19.78 -3.33 -23.72
CA ASN A 74 19.16 -2.21 -23.04
C ASN A 74 17.64 -2.44 -22.83
N GLU A 75 16.97 -2.94 -23.86
CA GLU A 75 15.56 -3.28 -23.81
C GLU A 75 15.28 -4.42 -22.80
N ALA A 76 16.21 -5.38 -22.68
CA ALA A 76 16.07 -6.47 -21.72
C ALA A 76 16.11 -6.00 -20.27
N ILE A 77 16.90 -4.97 -19.95
CA ILE A 77 16.97 -4.37 -18.61
C ILE A 77 15.64 -3.69 -18.30
N GLU A 78 15.20 -2.77 -19.15
CA GLU A 78 13.93 -2.07 -18.98
C GLU A 78 12.74 -3.04 -18.90
N VAL A 79 12.68 -4.07 -19.74
CA VAL A 79 11.63 -5.10 -19.67
C VAL A 79 11.70 -5.89 -18.38
N TYR A 80 12.91 -6.21 -17.90
CA TYR A 80 13.09 -6.99 -16.67
C TYR A 80 12.55 -6.27 -15.43
N GLU A 81 12.74 -4.95 -15.34
CA GLU A 81 12.25 -4.10 -14.25
C GLU A 81 10.71 -4.08 -14.15
N TYR A 82 10.03 -4.21 -15.29
CA TYR A 82 8.55 -4.28 -15.36
C TYR A 82 7.97 -5.70 -15.21
N LEU A 83 8.81 -6.75 -15.09
CA LEU A 83 8.31 -8.12 -14.92
C LEU A 83 7.87 -8.40 -13.50
N ASP A 84 6.80 -9.18 -13.35
CA ASP A 84 6.38 -9.69 -12.04
C ASP A 84 7.51 -10.46 -11.35
N PRO A 85 7.66 -10.36 -10.01
CA PRO A 85 8.74 -11.01 -9.25
C PRO A 85 8.87 -12.51 -9.51
N SER A 86 7.75 -13.21 -9.67
CA SER A 86 7.72 -14.64 -9.97
C SER A 86 8.32 -14.98 -11.35
N VAL A 87 8.12 -14.09 -12.33
CA VAL A 87 8.69 -14.21 -13.68
C VAL A 87 10.18 -13.85 -13.65
N GLN A 88 10.57 -12.81 -12.93
CA GLN A 88 11.95 -12.42 -12.72
C GLN A 88 12.77 -13.57 -12.14
N GLN A 89 12.29 -14.18 -11.04
CA GLN A 89 12.95 -15.32 -10.42
C GLN A 89 13.10 -16.53 -11.38
N ASN A 90 12.05 -16.83 -12.15
CA ASN A 90 12.07 -17.91 -13.13
C ASN A 90 13.08 -17.65 -14.25
N LEU A 91 13.21 -16.41 -14.70
CA LEU A 91 14.22 -16.01 -15.70
C LEU A 91 15.64 -16.17 -15.15
N LEU A 92 15.91 -15.74 -13.93
CA LEU A 92 17.22 -15.89 -13.26
C LEU A 92 17.66 -17.36 -13.15
N ASP A 93 16.72 -18.26 -12.90
CA ASP A 93 17.01 -19.70 -12.83
C ASP A 93 17.32 -20.34 -14.20
N ARG A 94 16.84 -19.74 -15.29
CA ARG A 94 16.95 -20.27 -16.66
C ARG A 94 17.96 -19.56 -17.55
N LEU A 95 18.34 -18.33 -17.22
CA LEU A 95 19.39 -17.60 -17.91
C LEU A 95 20.76 -18.16 -17.53
N ARG A 96 21.75 -17.94 -18.39
CA ARG A 96 23.14 -18.28 -18.07
C ARG A 96 23.67 -17.30 -17.00
N SER A 97 24.59 -17.77 -16.16
CA SER A 97 25.16 -16.95 -15.09
C SER A 97 25.71 -15.59 -15.58
N ASN A 98 26.34 -15.57 -16.77
CA ASN A 98 26.86 -14.31 -17.33
C ASN A 98 25.74 -13.37 -17.80
N GLU A 99 24.65 -13.91 -18.38
CA GLU A 99 23.49 -13.11 -18.82
C GLU A 99 22.78 -12.48 -17.60
N VAL A 100 22.67 -13.23 -16.50
CA VAL A 100 22.13 -12.75 -15.23
C VAL A 100 23.02 -11.67 -14.63
N LEU A 101 24.33 -11.88 -14.63
CA LEU A 101 25.28 -10.93 -14.08
C LEU A 101 25.26 -9.60 -14.84
N ASP A 102 25.32 -9.67 -16.18
CA ASP A 102 25.26 -8.51 -17.05
C ASP A 102 23.97 -7.69 -16.83
N LEU A 103 22.83 -8.38 -16.62
CA LEU A 103 21.54 -7.74 -16.32
C LEU A 103 21.60 -7.03 -14.96
N VAL A 104 21.97 -7.74 -13.90
CA VAL A 104 22.00 -7.23 -12.53
C VAL A 104 23.02 -6.10 -12.36
N GLU A 105 24.11 -6.12 -13.12
CA GLU A 105 25.17 -5.11 -13.06
C GLU A 105 24.74 -3.77 -13.67
N GLU A 106 23.85 -3.82 -14.68
CA GLU A 106 23.35 -2.64 -15.39
C GLU A 106 22.03 -2.09 -14.85
N MET A 107 21.37 -2.81 -13.93
CA MET A 107 20.17 -2.30 -13.24
C MET A 107 20.51 -1.07 -12.37
N SER A 108 19.52 -0.19 -12.20
CA SER A 108 19.61 0.89 -11.20
C SER A 108 19.89 0.33 -9.80
N PRO A 109 20.56 1.07 -8.92
CA PRO A 109 20.92 0.57 -7.59
C PRO A 109 19.72 0.15 -6.72
N ASP A 110 18.62 0.87 -6.77
CA ASP A 110 17.37 0.65 -6.05
C ASP A 110 16.62 -0.58 -6.58
N ASP A 111 16.44 -0.71 -7.90
CA ASP A 111 15.84 -1.89 -8.52
C ASP A 111 16.65 -3.16 -8.24
N ARG A 112 17.98 -3.05 -8.26
CA ARG A 112 18.86 -4.16 -7.89
C ARG A 112 18.66 -4.58 -6.44
N VAL A 113 18.45 -3.64 -5.54
CA VAL A 113 18.18 -3.91 -4.12
C VAL A 113 16.80 -4.54 -3.95
N ARG A 114 15.78 -4.04 -4.63
CA ARG A 114 14.42 -4.60 -4.65
C ARG A 114 14.45 -6.06 -5.13
N LEU A 115 15.12 -6.33 -6.23
CA LEU A 115 15.35 -7.71 -6.69
C LEU A 115 16.02 -8.59 -5.63
N PHE A 116 17.04 -8.07 -4.94
CA PHE A 116 17.78 -8.86 -3.94
C PHE A 116 16.95 -9.14 -2.68
N ASP A 117 16.00 -8.30 -2.33
CA ASP A 117 15.08 -8.53 -1.22
C ASP A 117 14.15 -9.73 -1.48
N GLU A 118 13.84 -10.02 -2.73
CA GLU A 118 12.99 -11.13 -3.14
C GLU A 118 13.75 -12.46 -3.33
N LEU A 119 15.06 -12.39 -3.52
CA LEU A 119 15.87 -13.57 -3.82
C LEU A 119 16.34 -14.32 -2.58
N PRO A 120 16.46 -15.67 -2.64
CA PRO A 120 17.02 -16.45 -1.57
C PRO A 120 18.45 -15.99 -1.21
N ALA A 121 18.76 -15.86 0.07
CA ALA A 121 20.04 -15.33 0.58
C ALA A 121 21.29 -16.00 -0.01
N LYS A 122 21.19 -17.24 -0.49
CA LYS A 122 22.28 -17.95 -1.17
C LYS A 122 22.55 -17.37 -2.57
N VAL A 123 21.47 -17.00 -3.29
CA VAL A 123 21.55 -16.40 -4.63
C VAL A 123 22.11 -14.99 -4.50
N VAL A 124 21.56 -14.18 -3.58
CA VAL A 124 22.04 -12.82 -3.29
C VAL A 124 23.55 -12.80 -3.02
N ARG A 125 24.04 -13.70 -2.13
CA ARG A 125 25.48 -13.77 -1.81
C ARG A 125 26.32 -14.11 -3.03
N ARG A 126 25.85 -14.98 -3.93
CA ARG A 126 26.53 -15.32 -5.16
C ARG A 126 26.60 -14.11 -6.09
N LEU A 127 25.45 -13.50 -6.40
CA LEU A 127 25.38 -12.33 -7.27
C LEU A 127 26.23 -11.17 -6.75
N LEU A 128 26.13 -10.84 -5.45
CA LEU A 128 26.97 -9.82 -4.82
C LEU A 128 28.47 -10.12 -4.97
N SER A 129 28.89 -11.39 -4.92
CA SER A 129 30.31 -11.74 -5.06
C SER A 129 30.80 -11.62 -6.50
N GLU A 130 29.93 -11.69 -7.47
CA GLU A 130 30.22 -11.63 -8.90
C GLU A 130 30.16 -10.20 -9.47
N LEU A 131 29.43 -9.27 -8.81
CA LEU A 131 29.35 -7.84 -9.20
C LEU A 131 30.74 -7.16 -9.19
N SER A 132 30.89 -6.09 -9.99
CA SER A 132 32.03 -5.19 -9.96
C SER A 132 32.24 -4.59 -8.56
N PRO A 133 33.46 -4.21 -8.18
CA PRO A 133 33.72 -3.68 -6.83
C PRO A 133 32.90 -2.43 -6.47
N GLU A 134 32.56 -1.61 -7.47
CA GLU A 134 31.77 -0.40 -7.29
C GLU A 134 30.30 -0.72 -7.04
N GLU A 135 29.68 -1.53 -7.94
CA GLU A 135 28.28 -1.93 -7.81
C GLU A 135 28.03 -2.75 -6.55
N ARG A 136 28.96 -3.64 -6.22
CA ARG A 136 28.92 -4.39 -4.94
C ARG A 136 28.91 -3.47 -3.73
N ARG A 137 29.73 -2.42 -3.72
CA ARG A 137 29.81 -1.46 -2.62
C ARG A 137 28.50 -0.70 -2.47
N VAL A 138 27.95 -0.18 -3.57
CA VAL A 138 26.69 0.56 -3.58
C VAL A 138 25.55 -0.34 -3.12
N THR A 139 25.38 -1.50 -3.75
CA THR A 139 24.33 -2.47 -3.41
C THR A 139 24.42 -2.92 -1.94
N ALA A 140 25.63 -3.25 -1.46
CA ALA A 140 25.82 -3.65 -0.06
C ALA A 140 25.51 -2.51 0.92
N GLN A 141 25.79 -1.26 0.56
CA GLN A 141 25.43 -0.09 1.35
C GLN A 141 23.90 0.06 1.45
N LEU A 142 23.18 -0.03 0.33
CA LEU A 142 21.74 0.08 0.29
C LEU A 142 21.06 -1.08 1.03
N LEU A 143 21.53 -2.31 0.84
CA LEU A 143 21.08 -3.48 1.59
C LEU A 143 21.34 -3.39 3.10
N GLY A 144 22.22 -2.51 3.54
CA GLY A 144 22.50 -2.24 4.95
C GLY A 144 21.48 -1.35 5.65
N TYR A 145 20.63 -0.65 4.92
CA TYR A 145 19.51 0.10 5.49
C TYR A 145 18.36 -0.84 5.86
N GLU A 146 17.54 -0.41 6.80
CA GLU A 146 16.34 -1.15 7.21
C GLU A 146 15.34 -1.21 6.06
N SER A 147 14.65 -2.34 5.89
CA SER A 147 13.60 -2.49 4.88
C SER A 147 12.48 -1.46 5.12
N GLU A 148 11.79 -1.07 4.06
CA GLU A 148 10.68 -0.11 4.11
C GLU A 148 11.09 1.30 4.59
N THR A 149 12.36 1.68 4.38
CA THR A 149 12.87 3.02 4.69
C THR A 149 13.36 3.75 3.44
N ALA A 150 13.45 5.09 3.52
CA ALA A 150 13.98 5.93 2.44
C ALA A 150 15.38 5.49 2.00
N GLY A 151 16.23 5.03 2.92
CA GLY A 151 17.57 4.53 2.62
C GLY A 151 17.57 3.24 1.81
N ARG A 152 16.53 2.39 1.97
CA ARG A 152 16.36 1.15 1.20
C ARG A 152 15.78 1.43 -0.19
N LEU A 153 14.90 2.42 -0.29
CA LEU A 153 14.16 2.78 -1.51
C LEU A 153 14.95 3.71 -2.44
N MET A 154 15.99 4.40 -1.94
CA MET A 154 16.70 5.43 -2.70
C MET A 154 17.64 4.86 -3.75
N THR A 155 17.75 5.58 -4.88
CA THR A 155 18.86 5.44 -5.79
C THR A 155 20.03 6.37 -5.42
N THR A 156 21.25 5.98 -5.75
CA THR A 156 22.45 6.81 -5.58
C THR A 156 22.84 7.56 -6.85
N GLU A 157 22.08 7.38 -7.92
CA GLU A 157 22.35 7.93 -9.26
C GLU A 157 21.66 9.28 -9.47
N PHE A 158 22.18 10.31 -8.82
CA PHE A 158 21.68 11.67 -8.92
C PHE A 158 22.79 12.67 -9.32
N ILE A 159 22.37 13.86 -9.78
CA ILE A 159 23.31 14.94 -10.13
C ILE A 159 23.43 15.91 -8.95
N ASP A 160 24.65 16.01 -8.39
CA ASP A 160 25.03 17.07 -7.46
C ASP A 160 25.81 18.20 -8.14
N LEU A 161 25.44 19.42 -7.83
CA LEU A 161 26.08 20.64 -8.29
C LEU A 161 26.74 21.36 -7.11
N LYS A 162 27.62 22.31 -7.41
CA LYS A 162 28.25 23.15 -6.39
C LYS A 162 27.80 24.61 -6.57
N GLU A 163 27.60 25.32 -5.45
CA GLU A 163 27.10 26.71 -5.45
C GLU A 163 27.93 27.68 -6.30
N PHE A 164 29.24 27.45 -6.39
CA PHE A 164 30.17 28.29 -7.11
C PHE A 164 30.26 28.06 -8.63
N LEU A 165 29.55 27.05 -9.15
CA LEU A 165 29.49 26.79 -10.59
C LEU A 165 28.63 27.85 -11.27
N SER A 166 29.02 28.29 -12.48
CA SER A 166 28.11 29.06 -13.34
C SER A 166 27.02 28.13 -13.94
N VAL A 167 25.90 28.70 -14.32
CA VAL A 167 24.79 27.99 -15.00
C VAL A 167 25.31 27.27 -16.25
N SER A 168 26.19 27.93 -17.03
CA SER A 168 26.82 27.32 -18.22
C SER A 168 27.67 26.10 -17.88
N GLN A 169 28.43 26.14 -16.78
CA GLN A 169 29.23 25.02 -16.31
C GLN A 169 28.34 23.86 -15.78
N ALA A 170 27.29 24.19 -15.04
CA ALA A 170 26.33 23.24 -14.53
C ALA A 170 25.60 22.51 -15.66
N LEU A 171 25.12 23.22 -16.70
CA LEU A 171 24.50 22.61 -17.88
C LEU A 171 25.44 21.63 -18.61
N LYS A 172 26.73 21.96 -18.68
CA LYS A 172 27.73 21.06 -19.26
C LYS A 172 27.90 19.81 -18.42
N LEU A 173 27.91 19.94 -17.10
CA LEU A 173 28.00 18.81 -16.16
C LEU A 173 26.75 17.91 -16.26
N VAL A 174 25.55 18.50 -16.30
CA VAL A 174 24.29 17.76 -16.49
C VAL A 174 24.34 16.93 -17.78
N ARG A 175 24.74 17.53 -18.91
CA ARG A 175 24.86 16.80 -20.19
C ARG A 175 25.85 15.64 -20.15
N GLN A 176 26.90 15.75 -19.36
CA GLN A 176 27.91 14.68 -19.20
C GLN A 176 27.44 13.54 -18.31
N ARG A 177 26.59 13.83 -17.31
CA ARG A 177 26.12 12.85 -16.33
C ARG A 177 24.72 12.31 -16.61
N ALA A 178 23.97 12.89 -17.54
CA ALA A 178 22.58 12.57 -17.83
C ALA A 178 22.33 11.07 -18.12
N THR A 179 23.29 10.38 -18.71
CA THR A 179 23.17 8.96 -19.06
C THR A 179 23.33 8.03 -17.85
N PHE A 180 23.92 8.54 -16.76
CA PHE A 180 24.23 7.77 -15.54
C PHE A 180 23.43 8.26 -14.34
N SER A 181 22.38 9.02 -14.57
CA SER A 181 21.56 9.59 -13.51
C SER A 181 20.12 9.19 -13.71
N GLU A 182 19.46 8.77 -12.65
CA GLU A 182 18.07 8.37 -12.63
C GLU A 182 17.16 9.47 -13.19
N THR A 183 17.39 10.70 -12.74
CA THR A 183 16.69 11.87 -13.27
C THR A 183 17.59 13.06 -13.41
N ILE A 184 17.29 13.92 -14.43
CA ILE A 184 17.94 15.23 -14.62
C ILE A 184 16.98 16.39 -14.32
N TYR A 185 15.72 16.09 -13.98
CA TYR A 185 14.72 17.14 -13.74
C TYR A 185 14.91 17.86 -12.43
N SER A 186 15.43 17.16 -11.40
CA SER A 186 15.77 17.70 -10.09
C SER A 186 17.30 17.67 -9.89
N LEU A 187 17.90 18.83 -9.66
CA LEU A 187 19.33 18.99 -9.49
C LEU A 187 19.62 19.47 -8.07
N TYR A 188 20.50 18.78 -7.38
CA TYR A 188 20.79 19.04 -5.98
C TYR A 188 22.09 19.81 -5.83
N VAL A 189 22.12 20.74 -4.88
CA VAL A 189 23.32 21.55 -4.62
C VAL A 189 23.89 21.16 -3.26
N THR A 190 25.19 20.85 -3.24
CA THR A 190 25.87 20.42 -2.04
C THR A 190 27.13 21.25 -1.79
N ASP A 191 27.52 21.38 -0.52
CA ASP A 191 28.80 21.96 -0.11
C ASP A 191 29.99 20.99 -0.35
N LYS A 192 31.16 21.32 0.19
CA LYS A 192 32.36 20.48 0.06
C LYS A 192 32.26 19.17 0.87
N GLU A 193 31.53 19.18 1.95
CA GLU A 193 31.27 18.08 2.87
C GLU A 193 30.05 17.24 2.43
N ARG A 194 29.43 17.55 1.28
CA ARG A 194 28.23 16.92 0.71
C ARG A 194 26.94 17.24 1.46
N HIS A 195 26.88 18.24 2.34
CA HIS A 195 25.60 18.66 2.91
C HIS A 195 24.71 19.27 1.83
N LEU A 196 23.44 18.93 1.88
CA LEU A 196 22.44 19.47 0.97
C LEU A 196 22.17 20.95 1.30
N THR A 197 22.57 21.85 0.40
CA THR A 197 22.45 23.32 0.57
C THR A 197 21.38 23.95 -0.29
N GLY A 198 20.95 23.28 -1.36
CA GLY A 198 19.97 23.81 -2.28
C GLY A 198 19.45 22.79 -3.28
N ILE A 199 18.41 23.17 -3.99
CA ILE A 199 17.81 22.43 -5.11
C ILE A 199 17.46 23.43 -6.22
N LEU A 200 17.55 22.98 -7.46
CA LEU A 200 17.00 23.69 -8.61
C LEU A 200 16.47 22.68 -9.64
N SER A 201 15.47 23.09 -10.42
CA SER A 201 14.99 22.27 -11.52
C SER A 201 15.84 22.46 -12.77
N LEU A 202 15.84 21.47 -13.67
CA LEU A 202 16.44 21.64 -15.01
C LEU A 202 15.84 22.84 -15.74
N ARG A 203 14.55 23.13 -15.53
CA ARG A 203 13.87 24.30 -16.10
C ARG A 203 14.52 25.61 -15.62
N ASP A 204 14.77 25.73 -14.31
CA ASP A 204 15.39 26.91 -13.72
C ASP A 204 16.80 27.12 -14.29
N LEU A 205 17.55 26.00 -14.41
CA LEU A 205 18.89 26.03 -14.98
C LEU A 205 18.90 26.46 -16.46
N VAL A 206 17.90 26.03 -17.24
CA VAL A 206 17.80 26.38 -18.67
C VAL A 206 17.39 27.85 -18.89
N VAL A 207 16.57 28.41 -17.98
CA VAL A 207 16.02 29.77 -18.09
C VAL A 207 16.97 30.82 -17.51
N ALA A 208 17.84 30.45 -16.57
CA ALA A 208 18.75 31.35 -15.88
C ALA A 208 19.84 31.92 -16.82
N ASP A 209 20.40 33.10 -16.46
CA ASP A 209 21.54 33.67 -17.16
C ASP A 209 22.75 32.73 -17.09
N PRO A 210 23.40 32.38 -18.20
CA PRO A 210 24.55 31.47 -18.25
C PRO A 210 25.72 31.85 -17.34
N GLU A 211 25.91 33.12 -17.01
CA GLU A 211 26.97 33.63 -16.17
C GLU A 211 26.61 33.71 -14.67
N SER A 212 25.31 33.57 -14.32
CA SER A 212 24.86 33.53 -12.92
C SER A 212 25.42 32.29 -12.20
N LEU A 213 25.67 32.41 -10.90
CA LEU A 213 26.11 31.30 -10.08
C LEU A 213 24.92 30.42 -9.63
N ILE A 214 25.13 29.13 -9.51
CA ILE A 214 24.12 28.22 -9.03
C ILE A 214 23.58 28.63 -7.66
N GLY A 215 24.43 29.11 -6.75
CA GLY A 215 24.05 29.62 -5.44
C GLY A 215 23.09 30.82 -5.46
N GLU A 216 22.98 31.55 -6.60
CA GLU A 216 22.05 32.67 -6.79
C GLU A 216 20.71 32.21 -7.36
N VAL A 217 20.69 31.10 -8.09
CA VAL A 217 19.51 30.56 -8.79
C VAL A 217 18.77 29.51 -7.96
N MET A 218 19.50 28.77 -7.10
CA MET A 218 18.94 27.66 -6.34
C MET A 218 17.94 28.08 -5.25
N THR A 219 17.03 27.20 -4.93
CA THR A 219 16.18 27.29 -3.73
C THR A 219 16.90 26.68 -2.54
N ARG A 220 17.05 27.43 -1.43
CA ARG A 220 17.81 26.99 -0.23
C ARG A 220 16.98 26.19 0.76
N GLU A 221 15.67 26.38 0.80
CA GLU A 221 14.78 25.61 1.66
C GLU A 221 14.39 24.30 0.95
N VAL A 222 15.19 23.25 1.20
CA VAL A 222 15.00 21.94 0.55
C VAL A 222 14.25 21.00 1.48
N VAL A 223 13.08 20.55 1.03
CA VAL A 223 12.38 19.43 1.67
C VAL A 223 13.19 18.17 1.42
N ASN A 224 13.54 17.45 2.47
CA ASN A 224 14.32 16.23 2.42
C ASN A 224 13.84 15.24 3.46
N VAL A 225 14.21 13.98 3.31
CA VAL A 225 13.98 12.90 4.29
C VAL A 225 15.30 12.28 4.71
N ARG A 226 15.28 11.58 5.83
CA ARG A 226 16.44 10.85 6.32
C ARG A 226 16.41 9.42 5.83
N THR A 227 17.58 8.77 5.83
CA THR A 227 17.72 7.35 5.45
C THR A 227 16.85 6.41 6.29
N ASP A 228 16.52 6.77 7.53
CA ASP A 228 15.68 6.00 8.46
C ASP A 228 14.19 6.41 8.43
N THR A 229 13.80 7.30 7.52
CA THR A 229 12.39 7.70 7.34
C THR A 229 11.62 6.56 6.69
N ASP A 230 10.45 6.26 7.24
CA ASP A 230 9.53 5.25 6.73
C ASP A 230 9.05 5.56 5.29
N GLN A 231 8.93 4.52 4.45
CA GLN A 231 8.56 4.67 3.04
C GLN A 231 7.19 5.33 2.82
N GLU A 232 6.23 5.10 3.71
CA GLU A 232 4.91 5.73 3.63
C GLU A 232 5.00 7.24 3.89
N GLU A 233 5.93 7.69 4.77
CA GLU A 233 6.19 9.10 5.02
C GLU A 233 6.87 9.75 3.81
N VAL A 234 7.79 9.03 3.14
CA VAL A 234 8.41 9.45 1.87
C VAL A 234 7.33 9.64 0.80
N ALA A 235 6.45 8.66 0.64
CA ALA A 235 5.35 8.69 -0.32
C ALA A 235 4.40 9.88 -0.06
N ARG A 236 4.06 10.13 1.21
CA ARG A 236 3.26 11.28 1.62
C ARG A 236 3.96 12.62 1.33
N ALA A 237 5.29 12.70 1.47
CA ALA A 237 6.04 13.91 1.16
C ALA A 237 6.03 14.20 -0.35
N ILE A 238 6.31 13.21 -1.18
CA ILE A 238 6.26 13.33 -2.66
C ILE A 238 4.85 13.75 -3.11
N GLN A 239 3.82 13.07 -2.64
CA GLN A 239 2.42 13.39 -2.96
C GLN A 239 2.00 14.80 -2.50
N ARG A 240 2.50 15.25 -1.34
CA ARG A 240 2.11 16.56 -0.77
C ARG A 240 2.67 17.74 -1.54
N TYR A 241 3.89 17.58 -2.05
CA TYR A 241 4.64 18.67 -2.69
C TYR A 241 4.71 18.51 -4.21
N ASP A 242 4.10 17.47 -4.77
CA ASP A 242 4.13 17.13 -6.21
C ASP A 242 5.57 17.04 -6.75
N PHE A 243 6.46 16.41 -5.99
CA PHE A 243 7.85 16.23 -6.37
C PHE A 243 8.02 15.08 -7.35
N LEU A 244 8.94 15.20 -8.30
CA LEU A 244 9.39 14.12 -9.17
C LEU A 244 10.46 13.26 -8.49
N ALA A 245 11.24 13.84 -7.58
CA ALA A 245 12.22 13.14 -6.77
C ALA A 245 12.45 13.89 -5.45
N LEU A 246 12.72 13.14 -4.37
CA LEU A 246 12.91 13.65 -3.02
C LEU A 246 14.32 13.31 -2.55
N PRO A 247 15.15 14.28 -2.11
CA PRO A 247 16.50 14.00 -1.64
C PRO A 247 16.49 13.32 -0.26
N VAL A 248 17.37 12.32 -0.14
CA VAL A 248 17.61 11.56 1.08
C VAL A 248 18.94 11.97 1.69
N VAL A 249 18.92 12.27 2.98
CA VAL A 249 20.11 12.67 3.71
C VAL A 249 20.43 11.70 4.87
N ASP A 250 21.70 11.60 5.21
CA ASP A 250 22.14 10.86 6.40
C ASP A 250 21.92 11.67 7.71
N LEU A 251 22.35 11.09 8.84
CA LEU A 251 22.28 11.74 10.16
C LEU A 251 23.06 13.05 10.23
N GLU A 252 24.11 13.20 9.41
CA GLU A 252 24.95 14.38 9.32
C GLU A 252 24.46 15.39 8.27
N LYS A 253 23.26 15.16 7.70
CA LYS A 253 22.62 15.97 6.62
C LYS A 253 23.39 15.97 5.29
N ARG A 254 24.18 14.95 5.01
CA ARG A 254 24.81 14.76 3.72
C ARG A 254 23.82 14.10 2.75
N LEU A 255 23.82 14.59 1.53
CA LEU A 255 23.02 13.97 0.47
C LEU A 255 23.60 12.59 0.11
N VAL A 256 22.81 11.53 0.27
CA VAL A 256 23.23 10.14 0.06
C VAL A 256 22.47 9.45 -1.08
N GLY A 257 21.28 9.95 -1.41
CA GLY A 257 20.45 9.40 -2.49
C GLY A 257 19.24 10.27 -2.79
N ILE A 258 18.42 9.78 -3.68
CA ILE A 258 17.10 10.34 -4.02
C ILE A 258 16.08 9.21 -4.11
N VAL A 259 14.83 9.50 -3.82
CA VAL A 259 13.69 8.61 -4.09
C VAL A 259 12.86 9.25 -5.18
N THR A 260 12.53 8.52 -6.22
CA THR A 260 11.77 9.00 -7.37
C THR A 260 10.27 8.75 -7.21
N VAL A 261 9.45 9.39 -8.03
CA VAL A 261 7.99 9.33 -7.91
C VAL A 261 7.43 8.00 -8.37
N ASP A 262 8.05 7.34 -9.32
CA ASP A 262 7.69 6.01 -9.83
C ASP A 262 7.81 4.93 -8.75
N ASP A 263 8.94 4.86 -8.02
CA ASP A 263 9.07 3.96 -6.85
C ASP A 263 8.02 4.22 -5.79
N VAL A 264 7.69 5.51 -5.58
CA VAL A 264 6.67 5.90 -4.61
C VAL A 264 5.25 5.50 -5.04
N ILE A 265 4.97 5.42 -6.34
CA ILE A 265 3.68 4.88 -6.83
C ILE A 265 3.52 3.44 -6.39
N ASP A 266 4.56 2.60 -6.55
CA ASP A 266 4.58 1.20 -6.12
C ASP A 266 4.39 1.08 -4.60
N VAL A 267 5.07 1.93 -3.82
CA VAL A 267 4.90 1.97 -2.35
C VAL A 267 3.46 2.30 -1.97
N ILE A 268 2.82 3.28 -2.62
CA ILE A 268 1.43 3.65 -2.34
C ILE A 268 0.48 2.47 -2.62
N GLU A 269 0.70 1.72 -3.69
CA GLU A 269 -0.11 0.55 -4.05
C GLU A 269 0.08 -0.58 -3.04
N GLN A 270 1.33 -0.90 -2.67
CA GLN A 270 1.65 -1.92 -1.68
C GLN A 270 1.05 -1.60 -0.30
N GLU A 271 1.18 -0.36 0.17
CA GLU A 271 0.60 0.07 1.45
C GLU A 271 -0.94 0.04 1.42
N ALA A 272 -1.56 0.49 0.31
CA ALA A 272 -3.00 0.41 0.15
C ALA A 272 -3.51 -1.04 0.19
N THR A 273 -2.80 -1.95 -0.43
CA THR A 273 -3.08 -3.38 -0.43
C THR A 273 -2.92 -3.99 0.96
N ARG A 274 -1.83 -3.67 1.68
CA ARG A 274 -1.63 -4.09 3.08
C ARG A 274 -2.77 -3.62 3.97
N ASP A 275 -3.17 -2.36 3.86
CA ASP A 275 -4.31 -1.80 4.60
C ASP A 275 -5.60 -2.58 4.34
N ILE A 276 -5.87 -2.95 3.08
CA ILE A 276 -7.07 -3.74 2.71
C ILE A 276 -7.02 -5.14 3.33
N TYR A 277 -5.89 -5.84 3.25
CA TYR A 277 -5.73 -7.15 3.86
C TYR A 277 -5.83 -7.10 5.39
N ALA A 278 -5.19 -6.14 6.03
CA ALA A 278 -5.26 -5.93 7.46
C ALA A 278 -6.70 -5.64 7.93
N ALA A 279 -7.42 -4.77 7.20
CA ALA A 279 -8.84 -4.49 7.46
C ALA A 279 -9.73 -5.74 7.36
N GLY A 280 -9.36 -6.71 6.51
CA GLY A 280 -10.02 -8.01 6.38
C GLY A 280 -9.56 -9.07 7.37
N ALA A 281 -8.62 -8.77 8.28
CA ALA A 281 -7.95 -9.75 9.15
C ALA A 281 -7.28 -10.90 8.37
N VAL A 282 -6.74 -10.57 7.19
CA VAL A 282 -5.94 -11.47 6.38
C VAL A 282 -4.48 -11.04 6.50
N GLN A 283 -3.59 -11.99 6.76
CA GLN A 283 -2.17 -11.68 6.77
C GLN A 283 -1.71 -11.34 5.36
N ALA A 284 -1.20 -10.13 5.16
CA ALA A 284 -0.62 -9.72 3.90
C ALA A 284 0.54 -10.65 3.50
N GLY A 285 0.67 -10.91 2.24
CA GLY A 285 1.79 -11.59 1.61
C GLY A 285 1.90 -10.98 0.23
N ASP A 286 2.97 -11.31 -0.52
CA ASP A 286 3.10 -10.84 -1.88
C ASP A 286 1.83 -11.15 -2.68
N GLU A 287 1.26 -10.14 -3.36
CA GLU A 287 -0.07 -10.24 -3.99
C GLU A 287 -0.13 -11.33 -5.04
N ASP A 288 0.91 -11.43 -5.87
CA ASP A 288 1.02 -12.41 -6.94
C ASP A 288 1.04 -13.85 -6.42
N ASP A 289 1.50 -14.04 -5.19
CA ASP A 289 1.61 -15.33 -4.55
C ASP A 289 0.27 -15.82 -3.94
N TYR A 290 -0.70 -14.92 -3.69
CA TYR A 290 -1.95 -15.31 -3.04
C TYR A 290 -2.82 -16.23 -3.90
N PHE A 291 -3.05 -15.87 -5.15
CA PHE A 291 -3.90 -16.66 -6.07
C PHE A 291 -3.17 -17.87 -6.65
N GLN A 292 -1.84 -17.85 -6.71
CA GLN A 292 -1.00 -18.98 -7.13
C GLN A 292 -0.60 -19.89 -5.97
N SER A 293 -0.77 -19.43 -4.72
CA SER A 293 -0.40 -20.17 -3.51
C SER A 293 -1.22 -21.43 -3.31
N ASN A 294 -0.57 -22.47 -2.75
CA ASN A 294 -1.24 -23.68 -2.33
C ASN A 294 -2.32 -23.37 -1.26
N LEU A 295 -3.48 -24.03 -1.35
CA LEU A 295 -4.60 -23.89 -0.42
C LEU A 295 -4.19 -23.98 1.07
N PHE A 296 -3.18 -24.78 1.40
CA PHE A 296 -2.65 -24.87 2.77
C PHE A 296 -1.98 -23.57 3.23
N VAL A 297 -1.27 -22.88 2.35
CA VAL A 297 -0.65 -21.57 2.65
C VAL A 297 -1.74 -20.53 2.89
N VAL A 298 -2.74 -20.48 2.01
CA VAL A 298 -3.90 -19.59 2.13
C VAL A 298 -4.66 -19.84 3.42
N ALA A 299 -4.92 -21.09 3.75
CA ALA A 299 -5.59 -21.48 4.99
C ALA A 299 -4.78 -21.07 6.23
N ARG A 300 -3.45 -21.27 6.22
CA ARG A 300 -2.55 -20.89 7.32
C ARG A 300 -2.54 -19.37 7.56
N ARG A 301 -2.54 -18.56 6.51
CA ARG A 301 -2.57 -17.09 6.62
C ARG A 301 -3.85 -16.57 7.29
N ARG A 302 -4.95 -17.33 7.23
CA ARG A 302 -6.26 -16.95 7.79
C ARG A 302 -6.58 -17.61 9.12
N ILE A 303 -6.17 -18.87 9.33
CA ILE A 303 -6.65 -19.70 10.45
C ILE A 303 -6.29 -19.14 11.82
N VAL A 304 -5.12 -18.53 11.96
CA VAL A 304 -4.66 -17.96 13.24
C VAL A 304 -5.63 -16.89 13.73
N TRP A 305 -5.98 -15.97 12.84
CA TRP A 305 -6.90 -14.86 13.15
C TRP A 305 -8.32 -15.36 13.39
N LEU A 306 -8.79 -16.28 12.54
CA LEU A 306 -10.12 -16.91 12.71
C LEU A 306 -10.22 -17.69 14.01
N ALA A 307 -9.18 -18.37 14.45
CA ALA A 307 -9.16 -19.06 15.73
C ALA A 307 -9.29 -18.11 16.92
N VAL A 308 -8.59 -16.96 16.88
CA VAL A 308 -8.71 -15.91 17.90
C VAL A 308 -10.15 -15.37 17.94
N LEU A 309 -10.75 -15.10 16.78
CA LEU A 309 -12.14 -14.64 16.70
C LEU A 309 -13.15 -15.67 17.20
N VAL A 310 -12.97 -16.96 16.89
CA VAL A 310 -13.81 -18.04 17.40
C VAL A 310 -13.76 -18.13 18.93
N LEU A 311 -12.56 -18.04 19.51
CA LEU A 311 -12.39 -18.02 20.97
C LEU A 311 -13.05 -16.79 21.61
N ALA A 312 -12.88 -15.62 20.99
CA ALA A 312 -13.52 -14.38 21.45
C ALA A 312 -15.05 -14.44 21.35
N ASN A 313 -15.62 -15.03 20.28
CA ASN A 313 -17.05 -15.29 20.14
C ASN A 313 -17.60 -16.27 21.20
N GLY A 314 -16.75 -17.15 21.75
CA GLY A 314 -17.09 -17.97 22.90
C GLY A 314 -17.53 -17.15 24.11
N LEU A 315 -17.02 -15.93 24.28
CA LEU A 315 -17.46 -15.00 25.34
C LEU A 315 -18.92 -14.56 25.13
N THR A 316 -19.33 -14.30 23.88
CA THR A 316 -20.73 -13.96 23.55
C THR A 316 -21.66 -15.11 23.96
N THR A 317 -21.29 -16.35 23.63
CA THR A 317 -22.04 -17.54 24.04
C THR A 317 -22.16 -17.64 25.57
N GLN A 318 -21.07 -17.36 26.28
CA GLN A 318 -21.08 -17.40 27.76
C GLN A 318 -21.95 -16.28 28.35
N VAL A 319 -21.93 -15.08 27.80
CA VAL A 319 -22.81 -13.97 28.23
C VAL A 319 -24.27 -14.35 28.03
N ILE A 320 -24.64 -14.99 26.93
CA ILE A 320 -25.99 -15.48 26.66
C ILE A 320 -26.37 -16.51 27.71
N ALA A 321 -25.53 -17.51 27.97
CA ALA A 321 -25.79 -18.58 28.95
C ALA A 321 -25.94 -18.06 30.39
N MET A 322 -25.16 -17.03 30.79
CA MET A 322 -25.28 -16.39 32.11
C MET A 322 -26.58 -15.62 32.31
N ASN A 323 -27.32 -15.29 31.26
CA ASN A 323 -28.58 -14.56 31.29
C ASN A 323 -29.77 -15.41 30.85
N ASP A 324 -29.66 -16.76 30.94
CA ASP A 324 -30.65 -17.73 30.50
C ASP A 324 -32.02 -17.53 31.21
N GLU A 325 -32.05 -17.07 32.45
CA GLU A 325 -33.30 -16.81 33.18
C GLU A 325 -34.12 -15.69 32.51
N VAL A 326 -33.48 -14.64 32.02
CA VAL A 326 -34.15 -13.54 31.29
C VAL A 326 -34.72 -14.05 29.97
N LEU A 327 -33.96 -14.87 29.26
CA LEU A 327 -34.37 -15.48 28.01
C LEU A 327 -35.51 -16.48 28.18
N LYS A 328 -35.54 -17.23 29.27
CA LYS A 328 -36.65 -18.14 29.59
C LYS A 328 -37.95 -17.42 29.92
N GLN A 329 -37.88 -16.22 30.54
CA GLN A 329 -39.06 -15.43 30.81
C GLN A 329 -39.67 -14.84 29.52
N VAL A 330 -38.84 -14.43 28.56
CA VAL A 330 -39.29 -13.88 27.29
C VAL A 330 -38.44 -14.46 26.15
N VAL A 331 -38.82 -15.65 25.68
CA VAL A 331 -38.10 -16.38 24.59
C VAL A 331 -37.95 -15.51 23.31
N LEU A 332 -38.93 -14.61 23.08
CA LEU A 332 -38.96 -13.73 21.92
C LEU A 332 -37.77 -12.77 21.87
N LEU A 333 -37.09 -12.51 22.98
CA LEU A 333 -35.85 -11.68 22.99
C LEU A 333 -34.73 -12.32 22.17
N THR A 334 -34.67 -13.67 22.09
CA THR A 334 -33.61 -14.35 21.33
C THR A 334 -33.65 -14.05 19.84
N ALA A 335 -34.86 -13.79 19.28
CA ALA A 335 -35.05 -13.51 17.87
C ALA A 335 -34.37 -12.21 17.40
N PHE A 336 -34.15 -11.25 18.31
CA PHE A 336 -33.53 -9.96 17.98
C PHE A 336 -32.03 -9.90 18.23
N ILE A 337 -31.44 -10.91 18.89
CA ILE A 337 -29.99 -10.97 19.13
C ILE A 337 -29.20 -10.85 17.81
N PRO A 338 -29.49 -11.61 16.74
CA PRO A 338 -28.74 -11.48 15.48
C PRO A 338 -28.85 -10.09 14.83
N LEU A 339 -30.02 -9.46 14.93
CA LEU A 339 -30.26 -8.11 14.38
C LEU A 339 -29.40 -7.07 15.13
N LEU A 340 -29.38 -7.13 16.46
CA LEU A 340 -28.66 -6.19 17.30
C LEU A 340 -27.14 -6.33 17.17
N ILE A 341 -26.64 -7.57 17.15
CA ILE A 341 -25.23 -7.90 16.91
C ILE A 341 -24.83 -7.39 15.52
N GLY A 342 -25.57 -7.76 14.47
CA GLY A 342 -25.27 -7.34 13.11
C GLY A 342 -25.27 -5.81 12.94
N ALA A 343 -26.23 -5.11 13.55
CA ALA A 343 -26.26 -3.65 13.51
C ALA A 343 -25.05 -3.03 14.23
N GLY A 344 -24.72 -3.51 15.43
CA GLY A 344 -23.57 -3.04 16.20
C GLY A 344 -22.26 -3.29 15.47
N GLY A 345 -22.03 -4.52 15.01
CA GLY A 345 -20.84 -4.92 14.28
C GLY A 345 -20.62 -4.09 13.01
N ASN A 346 -21.66 -3.87 12.20
CA ASN A 346 -21.57 -3.07 10.99
C ASN A 346 -21.25 -1.59 11.29
N VAL A 347 -21.90 -0.98 12.28
CA VAL A 347 -21.63 0.41 12.66
C VAL A 347 -20.21 0.56 13.20
N GLY A 348 -19.75 -0.38 14.03
CA GLY A 348 -18.39 -0.39 14.56
C GLY A 348 -17.33 -0.52 13.46
N ALA A 349 -17.54 -1.45 12.51
CA ALA A 349 -16.67 -1.63 11.36
C ALA A 349 -16.62 -0.38 10.46
N GLN A 350 -17.77 0.24 10.18
CA GLN A 350 -17.82 1.48 9.40
C GLN A 350 -17.07 2.63 10.07
N SER A 351 -17.25 2.84 11.39
CA SER A 351 -16.53 3.86 12.14
C SER A 351 -15.02 3.61 12.14
N SER A 352 -14.59 2.35 12.30
CA SER A 352 -13.18 1.97 12.24
C SER A 352 -12.56 2.27 10.89
N THR A 353 -13.21 1.85 9.81
CA THR A 353 -12.73 2.10 8.44
C THR A 353 -12.54 3.59 8.17
N VAL A 354 -13.51 4.43 8.58
CA VAL A 354 -13.41 5.89 8.41
C VAL A 354 -12.26 6.48 9.24
N VAL A 355 -12.05 5.99 10.46
CA VAL A 355 -10.99 6.47 11.34
C VAL A 355 -9.61 6.01 10.87
N ILE A 356 -9.43 4.75 10.47
CA ILE A 356 -8.18 4.25 9.89
C ILE A 356 -7.81 5.09 8.66
N ARG A 357 -8.75 5.30 7.75
CA ARG A 357 -8.52 6.16 6.58
C ARG A 357 -8.25 7.62 6.94
N GLY A 358 -8.87 8.12 8.01
CA GLY A 358 -8.62 9.46 8.55
C GLY A 358 -7.24 9.62 9.17
N LEU A 359 -6.66 8.55 9.72
CA LEU A 359 -5.29 8.49 10.22
C LEU A 359 -4.29 8.49 9.06
N SER A 360 -4.43 7.60 8.09
CA SER A 360 -3.52 7.50 6.95
C SER A 360 -3.50 8.81 6.12
N THR A 361 -4.62 9.56 6.06
CA THR A 361 -4.69 10.87 5.39
C THR A 361 -4.38 12.06 6.29
N GLN A 362 -3.92 11.88 7.52
CA GLN A 362 -3.63 12.93 8.52
C GLN A 362 -4.80 13.90 8.82
N ARG A 363 -6.02 13.55 8.44
CA ARG A 363 -7.20 14.39 8.68
C ARG A 363 -7.57 14.44 10.16
N ILE A 364 -7.35 13.34 10.88
CA ILE A 364 -7.68 13.24 12.31
C ILE A 364 -6.74 14.07 13.17
N GLN A 365 -5.44 14.14 12.84
CA GLN A 365 -4.48 15.00 13.55
C GLN A 365 -4.89 16.48 13.49
N ARG A 366 -5.47 16.93 12.36
CA ARG A 366 -5.99 18.29 12.21
C ARG A 366 -7.30 18.54 12.96
N LEU A 367 -8.19 17.53 13.03
CA LEU A 367 -9.50 17.64 13.69
C LEU A 367 -9.38 17.55 15.22
N GLY A 368 -8.42 16.80 15.71
CA GLY A 368 -8.24 16.42 17.11
C GLY A 368 -9.00 15.15 17.49
N LEU A 369 -8.31 14.23 18.18
CA LEU A 369 -8.82 12.88 18.50
C LEU A 369 -10.16 12.89 19.23
N PHE A 370 -10.31 13.73 20.25
CA PHE A 370 -11.56 13.78 21.03
C PHE A 370 -12.76 14.19 20.18
N ARG A 371 -12.55 15.12 19.24
CA ARG A 371 -13.61 15.55 18.32
C ARG A 371 -13.97 14.47 17.31
N ALA A 372 -12.98 13.69 16.85
CA ALA A 372 -13.23 12.56 15.97
C ALA A 372 -14.08 11.50 16.67
N ILE A 373 -13.70 11.07 17.88
CA ILE A 373 -14.46 10.09 18.67
C ILE A 373 -15.87 10.60 18.98
N ALA A 374 -16.01 11.87 19.42
CA ALA A 374 -17.31 12.44 19.72
C ALA A 374 -18.22 12.53 18.50
N LYS A 375 -17.66 12.82 17.32
CA LYS A 375 -18.39 12.83 16.06
C LYS A 375 -18.92 11.45 15.69
N GLU A 376 -18.08 10.42 15.79
CA GLU A 376 -18.48 9.04 15.52
C GLU A 376 -19.50 8.52 16.54
N ALA A 377 -19.35 8.85 17.84
CA ALA A 377 -20.33 8.50 18.86
C ALA A 377 -21.71 9.12 18.59
N LEU A 378 -21.74 10.40 18.17
CA LEU A 378 -22.99 11.08 17.79
C LEU A 378 -23.58 10.49 16.51
N ALA A 379 -22.76 10.14 15.54
CA ALA A 379 -23.20 9.45 14.32
C ALA A 379 -23.80 8.08 14.65
N GLY A 380 -23.15 7.30 15.53
CA GLY A 380 -23.66 6.02 16.01
C GLY A 380 -25.01 6.16 16.75
N ALA A 381 -25.16 7.19 17.60
CA ALA A 381 -26.42 7.47 18.28
C ALA A 381 -27.54 7.84 17.27
N LEU A 382 -27.24 8.67 16.31
CA LEU A 382 -28.20 9.06 15.25
C LEU A 382 -28.61 7.84 14.42
N LEU A 383 -27.64 7.01 14.00
CA LEU A 383 -27.92 5.77 13.26
C LEU A 383 -28.80 4.83 14.09
N GLY A 384 -28.52 4.68 15.39
CA GLY A 384 -29.36 3.89 16.30
C GLY A 384 -30.80 4.38 16.39
N VAL A 385 -30.99 5.69 16.47
CA VAL A 385 -32.35 6.30 16.47
C VAL A 385 -33.06 6.03 15.15
N LEU A 386 -32.39 6.26 14.02
CA LEU A 386 -32.96 6.02 12.69
C LEU A 386 -33.34 4.55 12.50
N MET A 387 -32.47 3.62 12.89
CA MET A 387 -32.75 2.18 12.83
C MET A 387 -33.90 1.79 13.77
N ALA A 388 -33.96 2.37 14.98
CA ALA A 388 -35.04 2.10 15.94
C ALA A 388 -36.42 2.52 15.40
N VAL A 389 -36.51 3.60 14.61
CA VAL A 389 -37.75 4.03 13.94
C VAL A 389 -38.33 2.94 13.03
N PHE A 390 -37.49 2.09 12.44
CA PHE A 390 -37.94 0.96 11.62
C PHE A 390 -38.12 -0.32 12.43
N VAL A 391 -37.19 -0.63 13.33
CA VAL A 391 -37.17 -1.89 14.04
C VAL A 391 -38.24 -1.99 15.13
N VAL A 392 -38.56 -0.89 15.84
CA VAL A 392 -39.57 -0.90 16.90
C VAL A 392 -40.97 -1.17 16.35
N PRO A 393 -41.48 -0.49 15.29
CA PRO A 393 -42.75 -0.84 14.65
C PRO A 393 -42.77 -2.25 14.08
N PHE A 394 -41.64 -2.70 13.50
CA PHE A 394 -41.53 -4.07 12.98
C PHE A 394 -41.67 -5.13 14.09
N ALA A 395 -40.98 -4.93 15.23
CA ALA A 395 -41.11 -5.80 16.37
C ALA A 395 -42.54 -5.83 16.93
N TRP A 396 -43.19 -4.68 16.97
CA TRP A 396 -44.58 -4.59 17.41
C TRP A 396 -45.55 -5.27 16.44
N TRP A 397 -45.37 -5.06 15.14
CA TRP A 397 -46.18 -5.73 14.09
C TRP A 397 -46.06 -7.26 14.15
N GLN A 398 -44.89 -7.80 14.50
CA GLN A 398 -44.70 -9.22 14.74
C GLN A 398 -45.38 -9.77 16.01
N GLY A 399 -46.13 -8.95 16.75
CA GLY A 399 -46.83 -9.36 17.98
C GLY A 399 -45.92 -9.56 19.20
N GLN A 400 -44.73 -8.98 19.18
CA GLN A 400 -43.73 -9.15 20.27
C GLN A 400 -44.09 -8.35 21.54
N GLY A 401 -45.11 -7.54 21.49
CA GLY A 401 -45.54 -6.69 22.59
C GLY A 401 -44.67 -5.42 22.77
N PRO A 402 -45.23 -4.38 23.48
CA PRO A 402 -44.56 -3.09 23.58
C PRO A 402 -43.25 -3.16 24.35
N LEU A 403 -43.12 -4.07 25.32
CA LEU A 403 -41.94 -4.21 26.15
C LEU A 403 -40.72 -4.69 25.37
N VAL A 404 -40.87 -5.74 24.56
CA VAL A 404 -39.78 -6.25 23.73
C VAL A 404 -39.37 -5.20 22.69
N ALA A 405 -40.36 -4.59 22.02
CA ALA A 405 -40.11 -3.55 21.02
C ALA A 405 -39.32 -2.37 21.61
N THR A 406 -39.68 -1.92 22.83
CA THR A 406 -38.96 -0.85 23.51
C THR A 406 -37.55 -1.26 23.94
N ALA A 407 -37.39 -2.49 24.44
CA ALA A 407 -36.07 -3.04 24.80
C ALA A 407 -35.13 -3.09 23.60
N VAL A 408 -35.62 -3.58 22.48
CA VAL A 408 -34.87 -3.63 21.23
C VAL A 408 -34.47 -2.22 20.75
N GLY A 409 -35.39 -1.25 20.77
CA GLY A 409 -35.13 0.13 20.32
C GLY A 409 -34.05 0.83 21.19
N ILE A 410 -34.19 0.77 22.52
CA ILE A 410 -33.22 1.38 23.45
C ILE A 410 -31.85 0.70 23.28
N SER A 411 -31.84 -0.65 23.22
CA SER A 411 -30.59 -1.40 23.05
C SER A 411 -29.91 -1.08 21.74
N LEU A 412 -30.66 -0.93 20.66
CA LEU A 412 -30.13 -0.59 19.34
C LEU A 412 -29.38 0.75 19.37
N ILE A 413 -29.97 1.78 19.99
CA ILE A 413 -29.32 3.10 20.15
C ILE A 413 -28.04 2.98 20.99
N ALA A 414 -28.11 2.27 22.12
CA ALA A 414 -26.95 2.09 23.00
C ALA A 414 -25.82 1.31 22.33
N ILE A 415 -26.16 0.23 21.64
CA ILE A 415 -25.21 -0.67 20.95
C ILE A 415 -24.52 0.07 19.81
N THR A 416 -25.26 0.76 18.96
CA THR A 416 -24.67 1.51 17.82
C THR A 416 -23.80 2.67 18.29
N THR A 417 -24.18 3.36 19.37
CA THR A 417 -23.37 4.42 19.99
C THR A 417 -22.05 3.85 20.53
N LEU A 418 -22.12 2.75 21.28
CA LEU A 418 -20.94 2.08 21.82
C LEU A 418 -20.05 1.56 20.69
N ALA A 419 -20.64 0.90 19.70
CA ALA A 419 -19.95 0.34 18.57
C ALA A 419 -19.19 1.40 17.74
N ALA A 420 -19.83 2.52 17.43
CA ALA A 420 -19.20 3.63 16.76
C ALA A 420 -18.08 4.26 17.60
N THR A 421 -18.29 4.39 18.91
CA THR A 421 -17.27 4.90 19.83
C THR A 421 -16.06 3.98 19.93
N ALA A 422 -16.29 2.66 20.06
CA ALA A 422 -15.23 1.65 20.10
C ALA A 422 -14.50 1.59 18.75
N GLY A 423 -15.23 1.55 17.64
CA GLY A 423 -14.68 1.57 16.29
C GLY A 423 -13.80 2.77 16.00
N ALA A 424 -14.14 3.94 16.57
CA ALA A 424 -13.31 5.13 16.47
C ALA A 424 -12.13 5.15 17.44
N SER A 425 -12.31 4.72 18.68
CA SER A 425 -11.29 4.88 19.73
C SER A 425 -10.19 3.82 19.66
N LEU A 426 -10.49 2.58 19.25
CA LEU A 426 -9.51 1.50 19.23
C LEU A 426 -8.39 1.74 18.21
N PRO A 427 -8.64 2.07 16.92
CA PRO A 427 -7.57 2.40 15.99
C PRO A 427 -6.70 3.59 16.44
N LEU A 428 -7.34 4.62 17.04
CA LEU A 428 -6.62 5.79 17.58
C LEU A 428 -5.73 5.44 18.78
N LEU A 429 -6.12 4.46 19.59
CA LEU A 429 -5.32 3.98 20.69
C LEU A 429 -4.09 3.21 20.18
N PHE A 430 -4.28 2.36 19.17
CA PHE A 430 -3.20 1.59 18.54
C PHE A 430 -2.17 2.50 17.87
N ASP A 431 -2.61 3.48 17.09
CA ASP A 431 -1.76 4.51 16.50
C ASP A 431 -0.88 5.22 17.56
N ARG A 432 -1.48 5.58 18.71
CA ARG A 432 -0.72 6.19 19.83
C ARG A 432 0.27 5.25 20.52
N MET A 433 0.04 3.96 20.46
CA MET A 433 0.96 2.94 20.99
C MET A 433 2.08 2.60 20.00
N GLY A 434 2.10 3.21 18.81
CA GLY A 434 3.03 2.89 17.74
C GLY A 434 2.75 1.55 17.08
N LEU A 435 1.51 1.06 17.19
CA LEU A 435 1.03 -0.15 16.52
C LEU A 435 0.21 0.23 15.30
N ASP A 436 0.24 -0.60 14.28
CA ASP A 436 -0.56 -0.40 13.08
C ASP A 436 -2.06 -0.38 13.43
N PRO A 437 -2.76 0.75 13.18
CA PRO A 437 -4.19 0.86 13.45
C PRO A 437 -5.05 -0.08 12.59
N ALA A 438 -4.55 -0.54 11.43
CA ALA A 438 -5.24 -1.50 10.57
C ALA A 438 -5.35 -2.90 11.20
N LEU A 439 -4.50 -3.24 12.19
CA LEU A 439 -4.62 -4.44 13.00
C LEU A 439 -5.94 -4.50 13.79
N MET A 440 -6.57 -3.34 14.08
CA MET A 440 -7.93 -3.27 14.62
C MET A 440 -8.97 -3.47 13.53
N SER A 441 -8.86 -4.60 12.85
CA SER A 441 -9.71 -4.99 11.73
C SER A 441 -11.19 -5.05 12.09
N ALA A 442 -12.04 -4.86 11.08
CA ALA A 442 -13.48 -4.95 11.21
C ALA A 442 -13.95 -6.22 11.97
N PRO A 443 -13.42 -7.43 11.71
CA PRO A 443 -13.78 -8.63 12.44
C PRO A 443 -13.49 -8.59 13.94
N PHE A 444 -12.41 -7.93 14.37
CA PHE A 444 -12.10 -7.77 15.79
C PHE A 444 -13.11 -6.85 16.49
N ILE A 445 -13.41 -5.71 15.85
CA ILE A 445 -14.37 -4.73 16.35
C ILE A 445 -15.77 -5.32 16.41
N THR A 446 -16.20 -6.06 15.37
CA THR A 446 -17.51 -6.74 15.39
C THR A 446 -17.59 -7.71 16.55
N THR A 447 -16.60 -8.57 16.79
CA THR A 447 -16.58 -9.51 17.89
C THR A 447 -16.63 -8.84 19.26
N ALA A 448 -15.87 -7.74 19.44
CA ALA A 448 -15.91 -6.98 20.69
C ALA A 448 -17.28 -6.32 20.92
N THR A 449 -17.88 -5.77 19.87
CA THR A 449 -19.22 -5.16 19.93
C THR A 449 -20.33 -6.18 20.10
N ASP A 450 -20.17 -7.42 19.62
CA ASP A 450 -21.12 -8.51 19.79
C ASP A 450 -21.26 -8.86 21.27
N VAL A 451 -20.13 -9.08 21.97
CA VAL A 451 -20.12 -9.39 23.40
C VAL A 451 -20.79 -8.26 24.20
N ALA A 452 -20.37 -7.03 23.97
CA ALA A 452 -20.91 -5.85 24.66
C ALA A 452 -22.38 -5.60 24.29
N GLY A 453 -22.73 -5.79 23.02
CA GLY A 453 -24.08 -5.60 22.49
C GLY A 453 -25.10 -6.56 23.13
N VAL A 454 -24.77 -7.86 23.19
CA VAL A 454 -25.62 -8.86 23.87
C VAL A 454 -25.78 -8.53 25.34
N LEU A 455 -24.71 -8.13 26.03
CA LEU A 455 -24.77 -7.74 27.43
C LEU A 455 -25.68 -6.53 27.65
N ILE A 456 -25.54 -5.49 26.83
CA ILE A 456 -26.40 -4.29 26.89
C ILE A 456 -27.86 -4.68 26.67
N TYR A 457 -28.13 -5.49 25.64
CA TYR A 457 -29.49 -5.92 25.33
C TYR A 457 -30.15 -6.68 26.45
N LEU A 458 -29.49 -7.72 26.95
CA LEU A 458 -30.03 -8.56 28.02
C LEU A 458 -30.20 -7.80 29.35
N LYS A 459 -29.28 -6.89 29.67
CA LYS A 459 -29.41 -6.00 30.85
C LYS A 459 -30.55 -5.00 30.69
N THR A 460 -30.72 -4.41 29.51
CA THR A 460 -31.85 -3.51 29.20
C THR A 460 -33.19 -4.24 29.32
N ALA A 461 -33.28 -5.45 28.76
CA ALA A 461 -34.45 -6.30 28.84
C ALA A 461 -34.76 -6.69 30.30
N ALA A 462 -33.77 -7.14 31.07
CA ALA A 462 -33.92 -7.45 32.48
C ALA A 462 -34.42 -6.25 33.32
N TRP A 463 -33.86 -5.05 33.08
CA TRP A 463 -34.27 -3.84 33.75
C TRP A 463 -35.73 -3.43 33.45
N LEU A 464 -36.16 -3.59 32.21
CA LEU A 464 -37.56 -3.32 31.79
C LEU A 464 -38.54 -4.34 32.40
N LEU A 465 -38.15 -5.63 32.40
CA LEU A 465 -38.95 -6.71 33.02
C LEU A 465 -39.09 -6.49 34.55
N GLY A 466 -38.00 -6.17 35.24
CA GLY A 466 -38.01 -5.96 36.70
C GLY A 466 -38.76 -4.69 37.17
N ARG A 467 -39.10 -3.77 36.25
CA ARG A 467 -39.96 -2.61 36.57
C ARG A 467 -41.45 -2.90 36.43
N LEU A 468 -41.83 -3.99 35.82
CA LEU A 468 -43.23 -4.39 35.53
C LEU A 468 -43.67 -5.58 36.39
N ALA A 469 -42.74 -6.26 37.09
CA ALA A 469 -42.99 -7.22 38.13
C ALA A 469 -43.08 -6.50 39.52
#